data_c7cce4aa7732dea43a283bca6cf85da9
#
_entry.id   c7cce4aa7732dea43a283bca6cf85da9
#
_cell.length_a   1.000
_cell.length_b   1.000
_cell.length_c   1.000
_cell.angle_alpha   90.00
_cell.angle_beta   90.00
_cell.angle_gamma   90.00
#
_symmetry.space_group_name_H-M   'P 1'
#
loop_
_entity.id
_entity.type
_entity.pdbx_description
1 polymer ?
#
loop_
_entity_poly.entity_id
_entity_poly.type
_entity_poly.pdbx_seq_one_letter_code
_entity_poly.pdbx_strand_id
1 'polypeptide(L)'
;MSGEQTQIKNNGISNAKSLTKLSTLTEPQSSGASKLQKLSLSGKSFKDASGDTPDIVCFSHLRWNFVFQRPQHLLVRCAQGRRVFFIEEPMFSTEPLGRLEVSQDKNGVVVVVPHLPSGLSEDAINADLKVLIDGLFGQHNIRKYMFWYYTPMA
;
A
#
# COMPACT_ATOMS: atom_id res chain seq x y z
N MET A 1 -62.88 10.39 34.25
CA MET A 1 -63.77 9.48 33.56
C MET A 1 -62.90 8.53 32.80
N SER A 2 -62.72 7.44 33.38
CA SER A 2 -63.10 6.07 33.07
C SER A 2 -62.29 5.55 31.89
N GLY A 3 -61.40 4.69 32.10
CA GLY A 3 -61.47 3.25 32.37
C GLY A 3 -61.34 2.55 31.02
N GLU A 4 -60.64 1.57 30.72
CA GLU A 4 -60.68 0.24 31.33
C GLU A 4 -59.49 -0.60 30.80
N GLN A 5 -58.92 -1.34 31.69
CA GLN A 5 -57.99 -2.45 31.46
C GLN A 5 -58.77 -3.64 30.93
N THR A 6 -58.15 -4.45 30.09
CA THR A 6 -58.47 -5.90 30.09
C THR A 6 -57.24 -6.69 29.75
N GLN A 7 -56.90 -7.43 30.67
CA GLN A 7 -56.04 -8.55 30.98
C GLN A 7 -56.24 -9.82 30.12
N ILE A 8 -55.14 -10.49 29.93
CA ILE A 8 -54.84 -11.93 30.17
C ILE A 8 -55.40 -12.94 29.18
N LYS A 9 -54.53 -13.79 28.62
CA LYS A 9 -54.47 -15.22 28.91
C LYS A 9 -53.19 -15.87 28.39
N ASN A 10 -52.50 -16.44 29.34
CA ASN A 10 -51.49 -17.50 29.21
C ASN A 10 -52.12 -18.82 28.76
N ASN A 11 -51.36 -19.60 28.06
CA ASN A 11 -51.27 -21.07 28.16
C ASN A 11 -50.11 -21.47 27.22
N GLY A 12 -49.08 -22.10 27.59
CA GLY A 12 -48.87 -23.15 28.59
C GLY A 12 -48.39 -24.41 27.89
N ILE A 13 -47.24 -24.81 28.34
CA ILE A 13 -46.80 -26.22 28.51
C ILE A 13 -46.04 -26.88 27.33
N SER A 14 -44.76 -27.05 27.61
CA SER A 14 -43.92 -28.27 27.69
C SER A 14 -43.50 -28.98 26.43
N ASN A 15 -42.25 -29.14 26.19
CA ASN A 15 -41.57 -30.36 26.68
C ASN A 15 -40.04 -30.27 26.45
N ALA A 16 -39.36 -30.73 27.48
CA ALA A 16 -37.93 -30.89 27.54
C ALA A 16 -37.46 -32.14 26.75
N LYS A 17 -36.25 -32.09 26.30
CA LYS A 17 -35.20 -33.11 26.40
C LYS A 17 -34.01 -32.64 25.60
N SER A 18 -32.97 -32.14 26.28
CA SER A 18 -31.84 -32.99 26.76
C SER A 18 -30.86 -33.37 25.67
N LEU A 19 -29.68 -32.94 25.90
CA LEU A 19 -28.36 -33.54 25.78
C LEU A 19 -27.36 -32.78 24.88
N THR A 20 -26.48 -32.06 25.55
CA THR A 20 -25.02 -32.23 25.55
C THR A 20 -24.35 -32.41 24.18
N LYS A 21 -23.63 -31.44 23.74
CA LYS A 21 -22.22 -31.60 23.32
C LYS A 21 -21.53 -30.25 23.32
N LEU A 22 -20.75 -30.06 24.25
CA LEU A 22 -19.39 -29.66 24.45
C LEU A 22 -18.63 -29.28 23.16
N SER A 23 -17.98 -28.13 23.30
CA SER A 23 -16.74 -27.71 22.62
C SER A 23 -16.78 -27.46 21.12
N THR A 24 -16.64 -26.22 20.78
CA THR A 24 -15.39 -25.80 20.10
C THR A 24 -15.31 -24.27 20.19
N LEU A 25 -14.31 -23.81 20.86
CA LEU A 25 -13.79 -22.45 20.76
C LEU A 25 -13.40 -22.20 19.30
N THR A 26 -14.18 -21.43 18.60
CA THR A 26 -13.78 -20.92 17.29
C THR A 26 -13.17 -19.56 17.53
N GLU A 27 -11.86 -19.53 17.39
CA GLU A 27 -11.08 -18.29 17.30
C GLU A 27 -11.68 -17.35 16.23
N PRO A 28 -11.62 -16.03 16.46
CA PRO A 28 -11.93 -15.10 15.38
C PRO A 28 -10.80 -15.17 14.35
N GLN A 29 -11.07 -15.80 13.23
CA GLN A 29 -10.19 -15.71 12.07
C GLN A 29 -10.16 -14.26 11.60
N SER A 30 -9.05 -13.60 11.88
CA SER A 30 -8.66 -12.36 11.21
C SER A 30 -8.28 -12.70 9.77
N SER A 31 -9.24 -12.76 8.89
CA SER A 31 -8.99 -12.82 7.45
C SER A 31 -9.05 -11.44 6.84
N GLY A 32 -8.11 -10.61 7.22
CA GLY A 32 -7.71 -9.42 6.50
C GLY A 32 -6.55 -9.73 5.55
N ALA A 33 -6.66 -10.79 4.77
CA ALA A 33 -5.70 -11.02 3.68
C ALA A 33 -5.98 -10.00 2.59
N SER A 34 -5.26 -8.89 2.65
CA SER A 34 -5.13 -7.91 1.59
C SER A 34 -4.77 -8.66 0.29
N LYS A 35 -5.70 -8.67 -0.63
CA LYS A 35 -5.54 -9.25 -1.97
C LYS A 35 -4.69 -8.30 -2.79
N LEU A 36 -3.37 -8.35 -2.57
CA LEU A 36 -2.40 -7.63 -3.38
C LEU A 36 -2.56 -8.10 -4.83
N GLN A 37 -3.09 -7.22 -5.64
CA GLN A 37 -3.18 -7.44 -7.07
C GLN A 37 -1.77 -7.47 -7.65
N LYS A 38 -1.45 -8.57 -8.31
CA LYS A 38 -0.16 -8.85 -8.96
C LYS A 38 0.20 -7.67 -9.86
N LEU A 39 1.28 -6.96 -9.51
CA LEU A 39 1.85 -5.89 -10.32
C LEU A 39 2.15 -6.42 -11.72
N SER A 40 1.37 -5.96 -12.70
CA SER A 40 1.64 -6.23 -14.11
C SER A 40 2.74 -5.26 -14.56
N LEU A 41 3.98 -5.67 -14.40
CA LEU A 41 5.12 -5.00 -14.99
C LEU A 41 5.36 -5.57 -16.38
N SER A 42 5.07 -4.77 -17.39
CA SER A 42 5.58 -4.99 -18.74
C SER A 42 7.10 -5.06 -18.68
N GLY A 43 7.65 -6.23 -19.02
CA GLY A 43 9.05 -6.58 -18.83
C GLY A 43 10.03 -5.68 -19.59
N LYS A 44 10.42 -4.56 -19.00
CA LYS A 44 11.64 -3.86 -19.36
C LYS A 44 12.71 -4.25 -18.35
N SER A 45 13.73 -4.95 -18.81
CA SER A 45 14.94 -5.24 -18.04
C SER A 45 15.59 -3.91 -17.69
N PHE A 46 15.54 -3.53 -16.42
CA PHE A 46 16.32 -2.42 -15.91
C PHE A 46 17.78 -2.84 -15.87
N LYS A 47 18.71 -1.90 -16.16
CA LYS A 47 20.14 -2.18 -16.07
C LYS A 47 20.46 -2.81 -14.72
N ASP A 48 20.97 -4.04 -14.73
CA ASP A 48 21.54 -4.63 -13.53
C ASP A 48 22.78 -3.84 -13.18
N ALA A 49 22.72 -3.07 -12.10
CA ALA A 49 23.90 -2.44 -11.56
C ALA A 49 24.84 -3.53 -11.07
N SER A 50 26.01 -3.63 -11.66
CA SER A 50 27.04 -4.59 -11.25
C SER A 50 27.44 -4.36 -9.79
N GLY A 51 26.96 -5.20 -8.98
CA GLY A 51 27.46 -5.78 -7.74
C GLY A 51 27.71 -4.89 -6.52
N ASP A 52 28.30 -3.72 -6.58
CA ASP A 52 28.79 -3.05 -5.35
C ASP A 52 28.31 -1.60 -5.15
N THR A 53 27.82 -0.94 -6.16
CA THR A 53 27.34 0.44 -6.05
C THR A 53 25.90 0.46 -5.51
N PRO A 54 25.63 1.15 -4.38
CA PRO A 54 24.29 1.22 -3.83
C PRO A 54 23.33 1.97 -4.76
N ASP A 55 22.11 1.50 -4.83
CA ASP A 55 21.02 2.18 -5.51
C ASP A 55 20.70 3.52 -4.80
N ILE A 56 20.12 4.46 -5.52
CA ILE A 56 19.54 5.66 -4.91
C ILE A 56 18.03 5.50 -4.89
N VAL A 57 17.44 5.65 -3.71
CA VAL A 57 16.00 5.74 -3.51
C VAL A 57 15.67 7.14 -3.03
N CYS A 58 15.08 7.94 -3.90
CA CYS A 58 14.78 9.34 -3.66
C CYS A 58 13.28 9.52 -3.41
N PHE A 59 12.92 10.03 -2.24
CA PHE A 59 11.55 10.45 -1.93
C PHE A 59 11.41 11.94 -2.20
N SER A 60 10.37 12.32 -2.95
CA SER A 60 10.19 13.70 -3.38
C SER A 60 8.73 14.12 -3.40
N HIS A 61 8.45 15.33 -2.91
CA HIS A 61 7.17 16.01 -3.09
C HIS A 61 7.00 16.59 -4.50
N LEU A 62 8.08 16.62 -5.29
CA LEU A 62 8.04 17.12 -6.66
C LEU A 62 7.67 16.00 -7.62
N ARG A 63 6.92 16.35 -8.68
CA ARG A 63 6.64 15.46 -9.80
C ARG A 63 7.80 15.47 -10.78
N TRP A 64 8.23 14.28 -11.21
CA TRP A 64 9.35 14.13 -12.15
C TRP A 64 9.11 14.87 -13.47
N ASN A 65 7.90 14.77 -13.98
CA ASN A 65 7.54 15.28 -15.31
C ASN A 65 7.00 16.71 -15.30
N PHE A 66 6.99 17.41 -14.15
CA PHE A 66 6.40 18.75 -14.07
C PHE A 66 7.35 19.83 -14.60
N VAL A 67 8.47 20.05 -13.93
CA VAL A 67 9.52 20.99 -14.37
C VAL A 67 10.87 20.37 -14.08
N PHE A 68 11.80 20.43 -15.04
CA PHE A 68 13.13 19.88 -14.87
C PHE A 68 13.98 20.81 -13.99
N GLN A 69 14.13 20.46 -12.72
CA GLN A 69 14.79 21.25 -11.71
C GLN A 69 16.12 20.61 -11.27
N ARG A 70 16.81 21.25 -10.32
CA ARG A 70 18.09 20.75 -9.77
C ARG A 70 18.04 19.27 -9.32
N PRO A 71 17.00 18.79 -8.62
CA PRO A 71 16.92 17.37 -8.25
C PRO A 71 17.03 16.43 -9.44
N GLN A 72 16.28 16.69 -10.52
CA GLN A 72 16.31 15.86 -11.72
C GLN A 72 17.69 15.88 -12.40
N HIS A 73 18.35 17.06 -12.47
CA HIS A 73 19.71 17.17 -13.02
C HIS A 73 20.73 16.33 -12.26
N LEU A 74 20.65 16.28 -10.92
CA LEU A 74 21.53 15.48 -10.09
C LEU A 74 21.25 14.00 -10.25
N LEU A 75 19.97 13.59 -10.16
CA LEU A 75 19.57 12.19 -10.22
C LEU A 75 19.84 11.57 -11.59
N VAL A 76 19.67 12.33 -12.68
CA VAL A 76 20.03 11.89 -14.03
C VAL A 76 21.53 11.61 -14.15
N ARG A 77 22.39 12.42 -13.53
CA ARG A 77 23.83 12.15 -13.49
C ARG A 77 24.16 10.90 -12.68
N CYS A 78 23.48 10.70 -11.55
CA CYS A 78 23.64 9.50 -10.74
C CYS A 78 23.21 8.25 -11.51
N ALA A 79 22.17 8.34 -12.34
CA ALA A 79 21.65 7.24 -13.12
C ALA A 79 22.61 6.72 -14.22
N GLN A 80 23.70 7.45 -14.50
CA GLN A 80 24.75 6.97 -15.42
C GLN A 80 25.56 5.81 -14.85
N GLY A 81 25.72 5.77 -13.51
CA GLY A 81 26.56 4.79 -12.82
C GLY A 81 25.84 3.86 -11.85
N ARG A 82 24.56 4.06 -11.59
CA ARG A 82 23.76 3.25 -10.66
C ARG A 82 22.28 3.34 -10.97
N ARG A 83 21.47 2.46 -10.38
CA ARG A 83 20.01 2.59 -10.48
C ARG A 83 19.54 3.72 -9.58
N VAL A 84 18.58 4.49 -10.06
CA VAL A 84 17.93 5.57 -9.32
C VAL A 84 16.43 5.35 -9.37
N PHE A 85 15.81 5.27 -8.21
CA PHE A 85 14.37 5.19 -8.01
C PHE A 85 13.89 6.52 -7.46
N PHE A 86 13.04 7.21 -8.19
CA PHE A 86 12.44 8.47 -7.79
C PHE A 86 10.99 8.22 -7.42
N ILE A 87 10.70 8.27 -6.12
CA ILE A 87 9.38 7.98 -5.57
C ILE A 87 8.68 9.30 -5.29
N GLU A 88 7.57 9.52 -5.97
CA GLU A 88 6.74 10.70 -5.83
C GLU A 88 5.76 10.58 -4.67
N GLU A 89 5.15 11.70 -4.26
CA GLU A 89 4.01 11.66 -3.34
C GLU A 89 2.85 10.87 -3.94
N PRO A 90 2.05 10.19 -3.08
CA PRO A 90 0.93 9.40 -3.54
C PRO A 90 -0.13 10.24 -4.26
N MET A 91 -0.74 9.64 -5.26
CA MET A 91 -1.95 10.12 -5.90
C MET A 91 -3.15 9.37 -5.33
N PHE A 92 -4.19 10.12 -4.98
CA PHE A 92 -5.41 9.54 -4.45
C PHE A 92 -6.48 9.39 -5.54
N SER A 93 -7.12 8.24 -5.58
CA SER A 93 -8.15 7.92 -6.57
C SER A 93 -9.33 7.17 -5.96
N THR A 94 -10.35 6.93 -6.77
CA THR A 94 -11.51 6.11 -6.38
C THR A 94 -11.27 4.60 -6.51
N GLU A 95 -10.09 4.20 -6.98
CA GLU A 95 -9.72 2.79 -7.06
C GLU A 95 -9.61 2.19 -5.65
N PRO A 96 -10.16 0.97 -5.43
CA PRO A 96 -10.24 0.41 -4.08
C PRO A 96 -8.92 -0.17 -3.56
N LEU A 97 -7.91 -0.30 -4.39
CA LEU A 97 -6.62 -0.92 -4.06
C LEU A 97 -5.46 -0.01 -4.39
N GLY A 98 -4.51 0.06 -3.45
CA GLY A 98 -3.23 0.72 -3.67
C GLY A 98 -2.39 0.01 -4.74
N ARG A 99 -1.69 0.78 -5.56
CA ARG A 99 -0.77 0.27 -6.58
C ARG A 99 0.40 1.22 -6.80
N LEU A 100 1.47 0.71 -7.38
CA LEU A 100 2.56 1.55 -7.89
C LEU A 100 2.47 1.62 -9.42
N GLU A 101 2.58 2.83 -9.93
CA GLU A 101 2.88 3.08 -11.33
C GLU A 101 4.38 3.27 -11.47
N VAL A 102 5.03 2.38 -12.23
CA VAL A 102 6.48 2.37 -12.39
C VAL A 102 6.81 2.62 -13.85
N SER A 103 7.57 3.64 -14.12
CA SER A 103 8.04 4.00 -15.45
C SER A 103 9.53 4.31 -15.43
N GLN A 104 10.17 4.32 -16.59
CA GLN A 104 11.57 4.73 -16.70
C GLN A 104 11.66 5.93 -17.64
N ASP A 105 12.34 6.97 -17.20
CA ASP A 105 12.59 8.12 -18.04
C ASP A 105 13.70 7.83 -19.09
N LYS A 106 13.85 8.73 -20.04
CA LYS A 106 14.87 8.62 -21.12
C LYS A 106 16.31 8.55 -20.62
N ASN A 107 16.57 8.99 -19.39
CA ASN A 107 17.90 9.02 -18.78
C ASN A 107 18.16 7.82 -17.86
N GLY A 108 17.19 6.90 -17.77
CA GLY A 108 17.32 5.67 -16.98
C GLY A 108 16.88 5.79 -15.53
N VAL A 109 16.30 6.91 -15.11
CA VAL A 109 15.70 7.06 -13.79
C VAL A 109 14.37 6.32 -13.75
N VAL A 110 14.18 5.48 -12.73
CA VAL A 110 12.91 4.78 -12.49
C VAL A 110 12.00 5.70 -11.67
N VAL A 111 10.91 6.12 -12.27
CA VAL A 111 9.91 6.97 -11.64
C VAL A 111 8.80 6.10 -11.09
N VAL A 112 8.49 6.28 -9.81
CA VAL A 112 7.50 5.49 -9.06
C VAL A 112 6.45 6.42 -8.50
N VAL A 113 5.21 6.22 -8.90
CA VAL A 113 4.06 6.98 -8.42
C VAL A 113 3.14 6.04 -7.64
N PRO A 114 3.04 6.20 -6.31
CA PRO A 114 2.05 5.46 -5.54
C PRO A 114 0.63 5.97 -5.85
N HIS A 115 -0.32 5.07 -6.08
CA HIS A 115 -1.74 5.37 -6.16
C HIS A 115 -2.43 4.72 -4.98
N LEU A 116 -3.20 5.49 -4.23
CA LEU A 116 -3.91 5.04 -3.03
C LEU A 116 -5.40 5.37 -3.11
N PRO A 117 -6.26 4.59 -2.44
CA PRO A 117 -7.66 4.95 -2.28
C PRO A 117 -7.83 6.29 -1.57
N SER A 118 -8.81 7.08 -2.00
CA SER A 118 -9.20 8.30 -1.29
C SER A 118 -9.91 7.98 0.03
N GLY A 119 -9.74 8.84 1.04
CA GLY A 119 -10.46 8.73 2.31
C GLY A 119 -9.80 7.82 3.35
N LEU A 120 -8.57 7.37 3.11
CA LEU A 120 -7.79 6.64 4.11
C LEU A 120 -7.35 7.55 5.26
N SER A 121 -7.20 6.98 6.45
CA SER A 121 -6.52 7.64 7.56
C SER A 121 -5.01 7.71 7.30
N GLU A 122 -4.31 8.60 7.99
CA GLU A 122 -2.85 8.73 7.87
C GLU A 122 -2.12 7.40 8.17
N ASP A 123 -2.55 6.69 9.22
CA ASP A 123 -1.97 5.39 9.55
C ASP A 123 -2.18 4.35 8.44
N ALA A 124 -3.36 4.34 7.81
CA ALA A 124 -3.64 3.45 6.69
C ALA A 124 -2.81 3.81 5.46
N ILE A 125 -2.65 5.11 5.16
CA ILE A 125 -1.77 5.60 4.09
C ILE A 125 -0.35 5.11 4.30
N ASN A 126 0.19 5.29 5.51
CA ASN A 126 1.55 4.87 5.87
C ASN A 126 1.73 3.35 5.78
N ALA A 127 0.74 2.59 6.24
CA ALA A 127 0.76 1.13 6.15
C ALA A 127 0.76 0.65 4.68
N ASP A 128 -0.12 1.20 3.85
CA ASP A 128 -0.22 0.85 2.43
C ASP A 128 1.04 1.25 1.66
N LEU A 129 1.56 2.47 1.90
CA LEU A 129 2.82 2.92 1.30
C LEU A 129 3.97 1.99 1.66
N LYS A 130 4.08 1.60 2.94
CA LYS A 130 5.11 0.67 3.38
C LYS A 130 5.04 -0.65 2.62
N VAL A 131 3.86 -1.25 2.51
CA VAL A 131 3.66 -2.53 1.79
C VAL A 131 4.05 -2.39 0.31
N LEU A 132 3.63 -1.29 -0.34
CA LEU A 132 3.92 -1.05 -1.75
C LEU A 132 5.43 -0.84 -1.98
N ILE A 133 6.11 -0.08 -1.13
CA ILE A 133 7.55 0.18 -1.24
C ILE A 133 8.36 -1.08 -0.92
N ASP A 134 8.00 -1.85 0.10
CA ASP A 134 8.64 -3.14 0.39
C ASP A 134 8.49 -4.10 -0.81
N GLY A 135 7.33 -4.11 -1.45
CA GLY A 135 7.09 -4.86 -2.68
C GLY A 135 7.98 -4.41 -3.84
N LEU A 136 8.17 -3.09 -4.02
CA LEU A 136 9.08 -2.53 -5.03
C LEU A 136 10.52 -3.00 -4.77
N PHE A 137 10.97 -2.96 -3.52
CA PHE A 137 12.34 -3.37 -3.15
C PHE A 137 12.57 -4.85 -3.46
N GLY A 138 11.58 -5.70 -3.14
CA GLY A 138 11.63 -7.12 -3.47
C GLY A 138 11.69 -7.39 -4.97
N GLN A 139 10.83 -6.74 -5.75
CA GLN A 139 10.72 -6.95 -7.21
C GLN A 139 11.97 -6.49 -7.96
N HIS A 140 12.55 -5.37 -7.55
CA HIS A 140 13.75 -4.81 -8.18
C HIS A 140 15.06 -5.26 -7.53
N ASN A 141 14.99 -6.18 -6.55
CA ASN A 141 16.15 -6.67 -5.81
C ASN A 141 17.02 -5.51 -5.26
N ILE A 142 16.39 -4.51 -4.66
CA ILE A 142 17.05 -3.36 -4.04
C ILE A 142 17.56 -3.80 -2.66
N ARG A 143 18.86 -4.08 -2.55
CA ARG A 143 19.46 -4.61 -1.31
C ARG A 143 20.44 -3.66 -0.66
N LYS A 144 21.22 -2.94 -1.46
CA LYS A 144 22.13 -1.89 -1.02
C LYS A 144 21.62 -0.59 -1.59
N TYR A 145 21.25 0.34 -0.75
CA TYR A 145 20.68 1.60 -1.19
C TYR A 145 21.04 2.75 -0.28
N MET A 146 20.89 3.96 -0.83
CA MET A 146 21.01 5.23 -0.13
C MET A 146 19.69 5.96 -0.26
N PHE A 147 19.10 6.37 0.86
CA PHE A 147 17.93 7.24 0.84
C PHE A 147 18.35 8.68 0.57
N TRP A 148 17.55 9.34 -0.25
CA TRP A 148 17.67 10.75 -0.54
C TRP A 148 16.29 11.40 -0.42
N TYR A 149 16.18 12.39 0.45
CA TYR A 149 14.92 13.05 0.72
C TYR A 149 14.90 14.44 0.10
N TYR A 150 13.93 14.69 -0.79
CA TYR A 150 13.58 15.99 -1.34
C TYR A 150 12.21 16.43 -0.82
N THR A 151 11.92 16.16 0.42
CA THR A 151 10.72 16.58 1.10
C THR A 151 11.10 17.18 2.45
N PRO A 152 10.53 18.33 2.83
CA PRO A 152 10.77 18.91 4.15
C PRO A 152 10.08 18.14 5.27
N MET A 153 9.22 17.15 4.93
CA MET A 153 8.36 16.38 5.84
C MET A 153 8.80 14.91 5.95
N ALA A 154 10.05 14.60 5.66
CA ALA A 154 10.56 13.22 5.73
C ALA A 154 11.05 12.86 7.14
#